data_c366ed4f8e83560c5553f45beca7976b
#
_entry.id   c366ed4f8e83560c5553f45beca7976b
#
_cell.length_a   1.000
_cell.length_b   1.000
_cell.length_c   1.000
_cell.angle_alpha   90.00
_cell.angle_beta   90.00
_cell.angle_gamma   90.00
#
_symmetry.space_group_name_H-M   'P 1'
#
loop_
_entity.id
_entity.type
_entity.pdbx_description
1 polymer ?
#
loop_
_entity_poly.entity_id
_entity_poly.type
_entity_poly.pdbx_seq_one_letter_code
_entity_poly.pdbx_strand_id
1 'polypeptide(L)'
;MILYIGNEMTDEPEIKPLVWVGSSRKDFGDFPDEVKSEMGYALFMAQAGERHHRAKTLSGFGGAGVVEIVDDHRGDTFRTVYTVRFATAVYVLHAFQKKSKKGRATPKPDIKMIERRLRDAATLAEGDET
;
A
#
# COMPACT_ATOMS: atom_id res chain seq x y z
N MET A 1 -30.54 7.62 8.53
CA MET A 1 -30.32 7.20 8.72
C MET A 1 -30.39 6.40 9.06
N ILE A 2 -30.22 6.23 8.65
CA ILE A 2 -30.08 5.47 9.16
C ILE A 2 -29.12 5.28 9.71
N LEU A 3 -28.57 5.59 10.23
CA LEU A 3 -27.88 5.32 10.82
C LEU A 3 -27.92 4.54 11.64
N TYR A 4 -27.84 3.80 11.60
CA TYR A 4 -28.02 3.00 12.19
C TYR A 4 -27.45 2.78 12.95
N ILE A 5 -27.52 3.04 13.46
CA ILE A 5 -27.31 2.61 13.79
C ILE A 5 -26.94 1.87 14.03
N GLY A 6 -26.32 1.84 14.28
CA GLY A 6 -25.99 1.13 14.27
C GLY A 6 -25.75 0.42 13.60
N ASN A 7 -25.67 0.26 13.37
CA ASN A 7 -25.71 -0.21 12.61
C ASN A 7 -26.03 0.12 12.03
N GLU A 8 -25.97 0.77 12.31
CA GLU A 8 -26.43 1.06 11.68
C GLU A 8 -26.30 1.03 10.64
N MET A 9 -26.50 1.14 10.54
CA MET A 9 -26.74 0.88 9.18
C MET A 9 -26.41 2.01 8.28
N THR A 10 -25.16 2.22 8.03
CA THR A 10 -24.76 3.18 7.05
C THR A 10 -24.30 2.42 5.81
N ASP A 11 -24.46 3.01 4.62
CA ASP A 11 -23.93 2.49 3.38
C ASP A 11 -22.49 2.89 3.15
N GLU A 12 -21.91 3.63 4.08
CA GLU A 12 -20.53 4.08 3.95
C GLU A 12 -19.56 2.92 4.14
N PRO A 13 -18.53 2.81 3.30
CA PRO A 13 -17.51 1.77 3.49
C PRO A 13 -16.74 2.01 4.78
N GLU A 14 -16.38 0.92 5.42
CA GLU A 14 -15.52 0.99 6.58
C GLU A 14 -14.10 1.34 6.12
N ILE A 15 -13.50 2.34 6.72
CA ILE A 15 -12.14 2.76 6.38
C ILE A 15 -11.17 2.04 7.32
N LYS A 16 -10.37 1.14 6.75
CA LYS A 16 -9.39 0.39 7.52
C LYS A 16 -8.22 1.28 7.92
N PRO A 17 -7.56 0.96 9.03
CA PRO A 17 -6.32 1.67 9.38
C PRO A 17 -5.24 1.49 8.31
N LEU A 18 -4.34 2.46 8.22
CA LEU A 18 -3.16 2.38 7.39
C LEU A 18 -1.96 2.21 8.32
N VAL A 19 -1.22 1.13 8.14
CA VAL A 19 -0.06 0.81 8.98
C VAL A 19 1.20 0.85 8.13
N TRP A 20 2.19 1.59 8.57
CA TRP A 20 3.46 1.72 7.87
C TRP A 20 4.47 0.76 8.48
N VAL A 21 5.05 -0.11 7.64
CA VAL A 21 5.99 -1.11 8.09
C VAL A 21 7.43 -0.60 7.87
N GLY A 22 8.27 -0.77 8.87
CA GLY A 22 9.66 -0.34 8.79
C GLY A 22 9.79 1.15 8.52
N SER A 23 10.66 1.52 7.60
CA SER A 23 10.90 2.91 7.25
C SER A 23 9.96 3.43 6.16
N SER A 24 8.92 2.69 5.81
CA SER A 24 8.08 3.04 4.64
C SER A 24 7.45 4.43 4.77
N ARG A 25 7.05 4.84 5.97
CA ARG A 25 6.44 6.15 6.15
C ARG A 25 7.44 7.28 5.90
N LYS A 26 8.64 7.13 6.44
CA LYS A 26 9.70 8.12 6.24
C LYS A 26 10.07 8.21 4.77
N ASP A 27 10.24 7.07 4.13
CA ASP A 27 10.62 7.02 2.73
C ASP A 27 9.55 7.61 1.82
N PHE A 28 8.29 7.29 2.10
CA PHE A 28 7.17 7.88 1.38
C PHE A 28 7.13 9.41 1.59
N GLY A 29 7.42 9.85 2.80
CA GLY A 29 7.41 11.28 3.14
C GLY A 29 8.43 12.10 2.35
N ASP A 30 9.48 11.46 1.86
CA ASP A 30 10.50 12.12 1.06
C ASP A 30 10.13 12.29 -0.41
N PHE A 31 9.02 11.72 -0.84
CA PHE A 31 8.56 11.86 -2.23
C PHE A 31 8.09 13.29 -2.52
N PRO A 32 8.11 13.72 -3.79
CA PRO A 32 7.53 15.01 -4.15
C PRO A 32 6.06 15.09 -3.75
N ASP A 33 5.60 16.29 -3.42
CA ASP A 33 4.23 16.50 -2.93
C ASP A 33 3.18 15.97 -3.90
N GLU A 34 3.38 16.16 -5.20
CA GLU A 34 2.43 15.66 -6.19
C GLU A 34 2.34 14.15 -6.20
N VAL A 35 3.49 13.47 -6.03
CA VAL A 35 3.54 12.01 -5.97
C VAL A 35 2.84 11.53 -4.70
N LYS A 36 3.11 12.18 -3.56
CA LYS A 36 2.47 11.82 -2.29
C LYS A 36 0.97 12.00 -2.36
N SER A 37 0.51 13.04 -3.03
CA SER A 37 -0.91 13.29 -3.16
C SER A 37 -1.61 12.17 -3.92
N GLU A 38 -1.03 11.79 -5.06
CA GLU A 38 -1.62 10.74 -5.89
C GLU A 38 -1.56 9.37 -5.21
N MET A 39 -0.41 9.03 -4.64
CA MET A 39 -0.24 7.74 -3.98
C MET A 39 -1.03 7.67 -2.67
N GLY A 40 -1.12 8.81 -1.96
CA GLY A 40 -1.94 8.88 -0.75
C GLY A 40 -3.40 8.60 -1.05
N TYR A 41 -3.88 9.10 -2.18
CA TYR A 41 -5.24 8.81 -2.61
C TYR A 41 -5.42 7.32 -2.91
N ALA A 42 -4.41 6.71 -3.56
CA ALA A 42 -4.46 5.27 -3.85
C ALA A 42 -4.51 4.45 -2.56
N LEU A 43 -3.73 4.85 -1.56
CA LEU A 43 -3.75 4.17 -0.26
C LEU A 43 -5.09 4.35 0.44
N PHE A 44 -5.67 5.54 0.35
CA PHE A 44 -6.99 5.78 0.92
C PHE A 44 -8.04 4.89 0.26
N MET A 45 -7.99 4.75 -1.07
CA MET A 45 -8.91 3.85 -1.77
C MET A 45 -8.76 2.42 -1.26
N ALA A 46 -7.51 1.98 -1.04
CA ALA A 46 -7.27 0.64 -0.49
C ALA A 46 -7.89 0.48 0.89
N GLN A 47 -7.79 1.52 1.74
CA GLN A 47 -8.40 1.51 3.06
C GLN A 47 -9.93 1.39 2.97
N ALA A 48 -10.52 1.92 1.92
CA ALA A 48 -11.95 1.86 1.69
C ALA A 48 -12.39 0.57 0.97
N GLY A 49 -11.46 -0.36 0.73
CA GLY A 49 -11.78 -1.62 0.07
C GLY A 49 -11.77 -1.54 -1.45
N GLU A 50 -11.23 -0.46 -2.00
CA GLU A 50 -11.19 -0.25 -3.43
C GLU A 50 -9.76 -0.25 -3.95
N ARG A 51 -9.61 -0.15 -5.26
CA ARG A 51 -8.28 -0.16 -5.87
C ARG A 51 -8.17 1.01 -6.85
N HIS A 52 -7.12 1.80 -6.70
CA HIS A 52 -6.82 2.89 -7.62
C HIS A 52 -6.55 2.31 -9.01
N HIS A 53 -6.98 3.03 -10.07
CA HIS A 53 -6.86 2.53 -11.43
C HIS A 53 -5.42 2.28 -11.87
N ARG A 54 -4.44 2.93 -11.24
CA ARG A 54 -3.03 2.74 -11.57
C ARG A 54 -2.35 1.71 -10.66
N ALA A 55 -3.06 1.16 -9.70
CA ALA A 55 -2.52 0.15 -8.80
C ALA A 55 -2.59 -1.22 -9.49
N LYS A 56 -1.53 -1.98 -9.39
CA LYS A 56 -1.42 -3.30 -10.03
C LYS A 56 -0.93 -4.32 -9.03
N THR A 57 -1.38 -5.56 -9.22
CA THR A 57 -0.87 -6.66 -8.42
C THR A 57 0.61 -6.84 -8.71
N LEU A 58 1.41 -6.92 -7.66
CA LEU A 58 2.83 -7.22 -7.79
C LEU A 58 2.98 -8.74 -7.74
N SER A 59 3.50 -9.32 -8.82
CA SER A 59 3.61 -10.77 -8.93
C SER A 59 4.75 -11.29 -8.05
N GLY A 60 4.67 -12.59 -7.72
CA GLY A 60 5.72 -13.25 -6.96
C GLY A 60 5.48 -13.29 -5.46
N PHE A 61 4.30 -12.89 -4.98
CA PHE A 61 4.00 -12.83 -3.55
C PHE A 61 2.80 -13.69 -3.16
N GLY A 62 2.49 -14.69 -3.97
CA GLY A 62 1.48 -15.67 -3.58
C GLY A 62 0.05 -15.21 -3.73
N GLY A 63 -0.26 -14.47 -4.79
CA GLY A 63 -1.63 -14.09 -5.07
C GLY A 63 -1.79 -12.61 -5.34
N ALA A 64 -3.01 -12.10 -5.21
CA ALA A 64 -3.36 -10.76 -5.63
C ALA A 64 -3.27 -9.71 -4.53
N GLY A 65 -2.86 -10.08 -3.32
CA GLY A 65 -2.95 -9.20 -2.16
C GLY A 65 -1.80 -8.20 -1.99
N VAL A 66 -0.71 -8.35 -2.73
CA VAL A 66 0.39 -7.38 -2.70
C VAL A 66 0.28 -6.52 -3.96
N VAL A 67 0.26 -5.21 -3.77
CA VAL A 67 -0.12 -4.26 -4.82
C VAL A 67 0.93 -3.18 -4.90
N GLU A 68 1.24 -2.74 -6.11
CA GLU A 68 2.14 -1.61 -6.29
C GLU A 68 1.44 -0.49 -7.03
N ILE A 69 1.77 0.74 -6.67
CA ILE A 69 1.39 1.90 -7.45
C ILE A 69 2.66 2.62 -7.90
N VAL A 70 2.68 2.99 -9.17
CA VAL A 70 3.84 3.61 -9.82
C VAL A 70 3.44 4.98 -10.31
N ASP A 71 4.27 5.97 -10.06
CA ASP A 71 4.04 7.33 -10.54
C ASP A 71 5.33 7.87 -11.15
N ASP A 72 5.24 8.32 -12.39
CA ASP A 72 6.35 8.98 -13.07
C ASP A 72 6.20 10.48 -12.87
N HIS A 73 7.27 11.10 -12.37
CA HIS A 73 7.23 12.52 -12.06
C HIS A 73 8.55 13.15 -12.48
N ARG A 74 8.49 14.01 -13.48
CA ARG A 74 9.64 14.78 -13.97
C ARG A 74 10.84 13.89 -14.32
N GLY A 75 10.59 12.77 -14.95
CA GLY A 75 11.63 11.84 -15.36
C GLY A 75 12.03 10.82 -14.33
N ASP A 76 11.55 10.93 -13.11
CA ASP A 76 11.81 9.95 -12.06
C ASP A 76 10.61 9.06 -11.86
N THR A 77 10.87 7.83 -11.44
CA THR A 77 9.81 6.84 -11.19
C THR A 77 9.76 6.53 -9.71
N PHE A 78 8.60 6.72 -9.13
CA PHE A 78 8.36 6.44 -7.70
C PHE A 78 7.41 5.26 -7.58
N ARG A 79 7.66 4.40 -6.59
CA ARG A 79 6.85 3.21 -6.36
C ARG A 79 6.51 3.09 -4.90
N THR A 80 5.28 2.68 -4.63
CA THR A 80 4.84 2.32 -3.28
C THR A 80 4.17 0.96 -3.37
N VAL A 81 4.58 0.06 -2.48
CA VAL A 81 4.05 -1.30 -2.41
C VAL A 81 3.30 -1.44 -1.10
N TYR A 82 2.08 -1.95 -1.18
CA TYR A 82 1.25 -2.16 0.00
C TYR A 82 0.52 -3.49 -0.13
N THR A 83 -0.05 -3.96 0.97
CA THR A 83 -0.82 -5.20 0.92
C THR A 83 -2.20 -4.98 1.51
N VAL A 84 -3.18 -5.61 0.86
CA VAL A 84 -4.57 -5.66 1.33
C VAL A 84 -4.94 -7.08 1.77
N ARG A 85 -3.93 -7.94 1.95
CA ARG A 85 -4.11 -9.35 2.29
C ARG A 85 -4.77 -9.55 3.65
N PHE A 86 -4.54 -8.62 4.58
CA PHE A 86 -5.01 -8.76 5.95
C PHE A 86 -6.27 -7.93 6.15
N ALA A 87 -7.27 -8.53 6.81
CA ALA A 87 -8.59 -7.91 6.89
C ALA A 87 -8.62 -6.65 7.77
N THR A 88 -7.71 -6.55 8.73
CA THR A 88 -7.79 -5.51 9.76
C THR A 88 -7.12 -4.20 9.40
N ALA A 89 -6.26 -4.18 8.39
CA ALA A 89 -5.52 -2.97 8.03
C ALA A 89 -4.91 -3.09 6.64
N VAL A 90 -4.57 -1.96 6.06
CA VAL A 90 -3.71 -1.89 4.87
C VAL A 90 -2.30 -1.61 5.37
N TYR A 91 -1.35 -2.43 4.96
CA TYR A 91 0.05 -2.30 5.39
C TYR A 91 0.89 -1.78 4.23
N VAL A 92 1.55 -0.65 4.43
CA VAL A 92 2.50 -0.13 3.44
C VAL A 92 3.84 -0.79 3.71
N LEU A 93 4.34 -1.50 2.70
CA LEU A 93 5.55 -2.32 2.85
C LEU A 93 6.81 -1.59 2.42
N HIS A 94 6.74 -0.81 1.36
CA HIS A 94 7.96 -0.20 0.81
C HIS A 94 7.59 0.99 -0.06
N ALA A 95 8.40 2.04 0.01
CA ALA A 95 8.26 3.22 -0.84
C ALA A 95 9.65 3.58 -1.31
N PHE A 96 9.85 3.68 -2.63
CA PHE A 96 11.20 3.88 -3.15
C PHE A 96 11.16 4.53 -4.53
N GLN A 97 12.24 5.21 -4.86
CA GLN A 97 12.45 5.76 -6.18
C GLN A 97 13.26 4.77 -6.98
N LYS A 98 12.74 4.37 -8.14
CA LYS A 98 13.46 3.47 -9.01
C LYS A 98 14.40 4.32 -9.86
N LYS A 99 15.69 4.09 -9.69
CA LYS A 99 16.70 4.89 -10.39
C LYS A 99 17.03 4.38 -11.78
N SER A 100 16.74 3.12 -12.06
CA SER A 100 17.01 2.56 -13.38
C SER A 100 15.91 2.96 -14.33
N LYS A 101 16.26 3.54 -15.45
CA LYS A 101 15.30 3.92 -16.47
C LYS A 101 14.97 2.77 -17.42
N LYS A 102 15.67 1.65 -17.31
CA LYS A 102 15.47 0.50 -18.18
C LYS A 102 14.78 -0.60 -17.39
N GLY A 103 13.79 -1.19 -18.02
CA GLY A 103 13.07 -2.31 -17.44
C GLY A 103 12.05 -1.91 -16.42
N ARG A 104 11.07 -2.78 -16.24
CA ARG A 104 9.95 -2.53 -15.32
C ARG A 104 10.04 -3.40 -14.08
N ALA A 105 11.03 -4.27 -14.02
CA ALA A 105 11.17 -5.18 -12.90
C ALA A 105 11.60 -4.42 -11.66
N THR A 106 11.07 -4.81 -10.53
CA THR A 106 11.50 -4.29 -9.24
C THR A 106 12.90 -4.86 -8.94
N PRO A 107 13.86 -4.02 -8.55
CA PRO A 107 15.20 -4.51 -8.24
C PRO A 107 15.19 -5.54 -7.11
N LYS A 108 16.15 -6.47 -7.12
CA LYS A 108 16.20 -7.54 -6.13
C LYS A 108 16.28 -7.06 -4.68
N PRO A 109 17.07 -6.02 -4.36
CA PRO A 109 17.08 -5.54 -2.96
C PRO A 109 15.72 -5.07 -2.50
N ASP A 110 14.95 -4.45 -3.40
CA ASP A 110 13.61 -3.98 -3.05
C ASP A 110 12.65 -5.15 -2.90
N ILE A 111 12.76 -6.17 -3.74
CA ILE A 111 11.97 -7.39 -3.61
C ILE A 111 12.21 -8.02 -2.25
N LYS A 112 13.47 -8.14 -1.82
CA LYS A 112 13.79 -8.73 -0.52
C LYS A 112 13.24 -7.90 0.63
N MET A 113 13.29 -6.59 0.51
CA MET A 113 12.72 -5.72 1.51
C MET A 113 11.21 -5.91 1.61
N ILE A 114 10.54 -6.00 0.46
CA ILE A 114 9.10 -6.23 0.42
C ILE A 114 8.75 -7.57 1.06
N GLU A 115 9.50 -8.63 0.73
CA GLU A 115 9.28 -9.96 1.32
C GLU A 115 9.41 -9.92 2.84
N ARG A 116 10.45 -9.29 3.33
CA ARG A 116 10.70 -9.18 4.77
C ARG A 116 9.56 -8.43 5.45
N ARG A 117 9.16 -7.30 4.87
CA ARG A 117 8.12 -6.47 5.49
C ARG A 117 6.73 -7.08 5.37
N LEU A 118 6.52 -7.92 4.37
CA LEU A 118 5.27 -8.68 4.28
C LEU A 118 5.18 -9.67 5.45
N ARG A 119 6.30 -10.31 5.82
CA ARG A 119 6.32 -11.17 7.00
C ARG A 119 6.08 -10.36 8.27
N ASP A 120 6.67 -9.17 8.36
CA ASP A 120 6.45 -8.29 9.51
C ASP A 120 4.98 -7.89 9.60
N ALA A 121 4.34 -7.59 8.48
CA ALA A 121 2.92 -7.24 8.43
C ALA A 121 2.06 -8.40 8.91
N ALA A 122 2.41 -9.62 8.50
CA ALA A 122 1.67 -10.80 8.95
C ALA A 122 1.73 -10.95 10.47
N THR A 123 2.90 -10.72 11.05
CA THR A 123 3.07 -10.77 12.50
C THR A 123 2.24 -9.69 13.20
N LEU A 124 2.25 -8.49 12.66
CA LEU A 124 1.44 -7.38 13.21
C LEU A 124 -0.05 -7.70 13.12
N ALA A 125 -0.48 -8.27 12.00
CA ALA A 125 -1.89 -8.61 11.78
C ALA A 125 -2.35 -9.69 12.75
N GLU A 126 -1.50 -10.65 13.07
CA GLU A 126 -1.83 -11.68 14.07
C GLU A 126 -2.07 -11.05 15.45
N GLY A 127 -1.23 -10.09 15.83
CA GLY A 127 -1.40 -9.38 17.09
C GLY A 127 -2.72 -8.63 17.17
N ASP A 128 -3.13 -8.04 16.06
CA ASP A 128 -4.38 -7.29 16.00
C ASP A 128 -5.60 -8.19 16.08
N GLU A 129 -5.46 -9.46 15.69
CA GLU A 129 -6.58 -10.40 15.69
C GLU A 129 -6.79 -11.09 17.04
N THR A 130 -5.84 -10.93 17.94
CA THR A 130 -5.98 -11.52 19.28
C THR A 130 -6.41 -10.47 20.30
#